data_d14a69502b5cc660da6280e8eb8342ce
#
_entry.id   d14a69502b5cc660da6280e8eb8342ce
#
_cell.length_a   1.000
_cell.length_b   1.000
_cell.length_c   1.000
_cell.angle_alpha   90.00
_cell.angle_beta   90.00
_cell.angle_gamma   90.00
#
_symmetry.space_group_name_H-M   'P 1'
#
loop_
_entity.id
_entity.type
_entity.pdbx_description
1 polymer ?
#
loop_
_entity_poly.entity_id
_entity_poly.type
_entity_poly.pdbx_seq_one_letter_code
_entity_poly.pdbx_strand_id
1 'polypeptide(L)'
;DLLLHGGSEDELAGLKALATCITIGSGGSGGVFAPALFLGAAVGGVFGTIVNEIALFPAASPAHYALVGMAAMVAAMMHAPLTAMLMVYEITRTYEVILPLMLAAVFATIVSRLWSPDSVYSVTLRRLGLRIGSMSDLTIMRRVRVDEMPLAAPVFVHPEESADRLLELSERLSVSDFVVTDPEDRYLGLVTQDDLKEALVYREAIPLLQVHELMRDDLPVLHPEDTLDVAIDKFSRTEAGALVVLHEPGSRAVRGLLSRARLMASYHDALEGDA
;
A
#
# COMPACT_ATOMS: atom_id res chain seq x y z
N ASP A 1 24.96 6.77 -37.16
CA ASP A 1 26.21 7.48 -37.60
C ASP A 1 27.19 7.70 -36.44
N LEU A 2 26.73 7.89 -35.20
CA LEU A 2 27.63 8.02 -34.02
C LEU A 2 28.34 6.69 -33.66
N LEU A 3 27.73 5.54 -33.99
CA LEU A 3 28.30 4.20 -33.78
C LEU A 3 29.47 3.91 -34.74
N LEU A 4 29.62 4.67 -35.80
CA LEU A 4 30.66 4.48 -36.81
C LEU A 4 31.92 5.32 -36.55
N HIS A 5 31.92 6.21 -35.54
CA HIS A 5 33.05 7.13 -35.27
C HIS A 5 33.68 6.90 -33.87
N GLY A 6 33.88 5.67 -33.45
CA GLY A 6 34.89 5.31 -32.44
C GLY A 6 34.73 5.91 -31.05
N GLY A 7 33.53 6.33 -30.64
CA GLY A 7 33.22 6.53 -29.24
C GLY A 7 33.15 5.16 -28.56
N SER A 8 33.88 4.95 -27.47
CA SER A 8 33.84 3.68 -26.76
C SER A 8 32.40 3.38 -26.32
N GLU A 9 31.96 2.12 -26.34
CA GLU A 9 30.62 1.72 -25.91
C GLU A 9 30.32 2.22 -24.45
N ASP A 10 31.38 2.42 -23.70
CA ASP A 10 31.36 2.97 -22.34
C ASP A 10 30.92 4.44 -22.28
N GLU A 11 31.43 5.27 -23.22
CA GLU A 11 31.05 6.68 -23.31
C GLU A 11 29.58 6.83 -23.70
N LEU A 12 29.09 6.00 -24.61
CA LEU A 12 27.68 5.97 -25.03
C LEU A 12 26.77 5.51 -23.88
N ALA A 13 27.21 4.53 -23.09
CA ALA A 13 26.45 4.10 -21.92
C ALA A 13 26.33 5.21 -20.86
N GLY A 14 27.44 5.90 -20.58
CA GLY A 14 27.46 7.04 -19.66
C GLY A 14 26.56 8.21 -20.13
N LEU A 15 26.65 8.57 -21.40
CA LEU A 15 25.79 9.61 -21.97
C LEU A 15 24.31 9.24 -21.94
N LYS A 16 23.98 7.98 -22.23
CA LYS A 16 22.61 7.48 -22.16
C LYS A 16 22.04 7.53 -20.73
N ALA A 17 22.85 7.13 -19.73
CA ALA A 17 22.47 7.22 -18.32
C ALA A 17 22.18 8.68 -17.92
N LEU A 18 23.10 9.61 -18.24
CA LEU A 18 22.93 11.03 -17.97
C LEU A 18 21.69 11.63 -18.66
N ALA A 19 21.50 11.34 -19.94
CA ALA A 19 20.34 11.81 -20.70
C ALA A 19 19.03 11.32 -20.08
N THR A 20 18.98 10.04 -19.63
CA THR A 20 17.80 9.47 -18.97
C THR A 20 17.55 10.15 -17.63
N CYS A 21 18.58 10.35 -16.81
CA CYS A 21 18.47 11.02 -15.52
C CYS A 21 17.96 12.47 -15.67
N ILE A 22 18.48 13.21 -16.65
CA ILE A 22 18.06 14.59 -16.94
C ILE A 22 16.61 14.61 -17.42
N THR A 23 16.22 13.72 -18.32
CA THR A 23 14.86 13.67 -18.86
C THR A 23 13.83 13.38 -17.79
N ILE A 24 14.10 12.40 -16.92
CA ILE A 24 13.18 12.03 -15.81
C ILE A 24 13.23 13.09 -14.71
N GLY A 25 14.42 13.59 -14.39
CA GLY A 25 14.60 14.61 -13.35
C GLY A 25 13.98 15.96 -13.69
N SER A 26 13.85 16.30 -14.97
CA SER A 26 13.16 17.51 -15.44
C SER A 26 11.63 17.39 -15.46
N GLY A 27 11.06 16.23 -15.09
CA GLY A 27 9.62 15.98 -15.15
C GLY A 27 9.11 15.64 -16.54
N GLY A 28 10.00 15.38 -17.50
CA GLY A 28 9.64 14.91 -18.83
C GLY A 28 9.05 13.50 -18.80
N SER A 29 8.08 13.22 -19.68
CA SER A 29 7.58 11.86 -19.85
C SER A 29 8.63 11.02 -20.56
N GLY A 30 9.23 10.07 -19.84
CA GLY A 30 10.25 9.15 -20.36
C GLY A 30 10.13 7.77 -19.73
N GLY A 31 10.50 6.73 -20.49
CA GLY A 31 10.58 5.37 -20.00
C GLY A 31 11.94 5.06 -19.41
N VAL A 32 12.00 4.46 -18.24
CA VAL A 32 13.25 3.97 -17.61
C VAL A 32 13.67 2.59 -18.12
N PHE A 33 12.75 1.86 -18.73
CA PHE A 33 12.92 0.46 -19.10
C PHE A 33 13.95 0.26 -20.22
N ALA A 34 13.75 0.90 -21.38
CA ALA A 34 14.66 0.77 -22.50
C ALA A 34 16.10 1.28 -22.20
N PRO A 35 16.28 2.41 -21.48
CA PRO A 35 17.58 2.81 -20.98
C PRO A 35 18.25 1.79 -20.05
N ALA A 36 17.48 1.13 -19.18
CA ALA A 36 18.01 0.12 -18.29
C ALA A 36 18.51 -1.12 -19.06
N LEU A 37 17.76 -1.57 -20.06
CA LEU A 37 18.21 -2.67 -20.95
C LEU A 37 19.53 -2.31 -21.64
N PHE A 38 19.61 -1.10 -22.19
CA PHE A 38 20.82 -0.64 -22.87
C PHE A 38 22.03 -0.59 -21.92
N LEU A 39 21.86 0.01 -20.74
CA LEU A 39 22.93 0.07 -19.73
C LEU A 39 23.36 -1.33 -19.26
N GLY A 40 22.39 -2.23 -19.03
CA GLY A 40 22.67 -3.62 -18.68
C GLY A 40 23.44 -4.36 -19.77
N ALA A 41 23.07 -4.14 -21.03
CA ALA A 41 23.79 -4.72 -22.19
C ALA A 41 25.24 -4.20 -22.29
N ALA A 42 25.44 -2.89 -22.13
CA ALA A 42 26.77 -2.28 -22.19
C ALA A 42 27.67 -2.80 -21.06
N VAL A 43 27.21 -2.75 -19.80
CA VAL A 43 27.97 -3.25 -18.65
C VAL A 43 28.26 -4.74 -18.78
N GLY A 44 27.27 -5.55 -19.20
CA GLY A 44 27.44 -6.99 -19.42
C GLY A 44 28.42 -7.29 -20.56
N GLY A 45 28.37 -6.54 -21.65
CA GLY A 45 29.28 -6.67 -22.79
C GLY A 45 30.73 -6.37 -22.42
N VAL A 46 30.97 -5.26 -21.72
CA VAL A 46 32.29 -4.88 -21.18
C VAL A 46 32.82 -5.96 -20.23
N PHE A 47 32.00 -6.43 -19.31
CA PHE A 47 32.37 -7.53 -18.43
C PHE A 47 32.77 -8.79 -19.22
N GLY A 48 31.99 -9.16 -20.24
CA GLY A 48 32.29 -10.30 -21.11
C GLY A 48 33.61 -10.13 -21.87
N THR A 49 33.94 -8.92 -22.33
CA THR A 49 35.23 -8.62 -22.98
C THR A 49 36.39 -8.80 -22.01
N ILE A 50 36.26 -8.27 -20.79
CA ILE A 50 37.27 -8.41 -19.73
C ILE A 50 37.50 -9.90 -19.38
N VAL A 51 36.43 -10.67 -19.21
CA VAL A 51 36.52 -12.10 -18.88
C VAL A 51 37.22 -12.88 -20.00
N ASN A 52 36.94 -12.53 -21.27
CA ASN A 52 37.60 -13.17 -22.41
C ASN A 52 39.08 -12.82 -22.51
N GLU A 53 39.49 -11.59 -22.19
CA GLU A 53 40.90 -11.18 -22.17
C GLU A 53 41.72 -11.86 -21.09
N ILE A 54 41.11 -12.09 -19.91
CA ILE A 54 41.77 -12.79 -18.78
C ILE A 54 41.98 -14.27 -19.09
N ALA A 55 41.21 -14.86 -20.03
CA ALA A 55 41.34 -16.23 -20.55
C ALA A 55 41.43 -17.34 -19.49
N LEU A 56 40.84 -17.17 -18.30
CA LEU A 56 40.86 -18.15 -17.21
C LEU A 56 40.02 -19.41 -17.50
N PHE A 57 38.99 -19.28 -18.36
CA PHE A 57 38.09 -20.36 -18.73
C PHE A 57 37.63 -20.19 -20.19
N PRO A 58 37.12 -21.26 -20.86
CA PRO A 58 36.42 -21.10 -22.15
C PRO A 58 35.21 -20.24 -21.94
N ALA A 59 35.33 -18.94 -22.27
CA ALA A 59 34.31 -17.95 -22.01
C ALA A 59 33.28 -17.93 -23.14
N ALA A 60 32.03 -17.62 -22.78
CA ALA A 60 30.96 -17.37 -23.75
C ALA A 60 31.25 -16.11 -24.56
N SER A 61 30.57 -15.91 -25.68
CA SER A 61 30.71 -14.65 -26.43
C SER A 61 30.30 -13.44 -25.61
N PRO A 62 30.90 -12.24 -25.80
CA PRO A 62 30.49 -11.01 -25.11
C PRO A 62 29.01 -10.70 -25.24
N ALA A 63 28.37 -11.12 -26.35
CA ALA A 63 26.93 -10.98 -26.55
C ALA A 63 26.10 -11.74 -25.50
N HIS A 64 26.51 -12.93 -25.06
CA HIS A 64 25.81 -13.66 -24.01
C HIS A 64 25.89 -12.93 -22.66
N TYR A 65 27.04 -12.34 -22.33
CA TYR A 65 27.20 -11.51 -21.13
C TYR A 65 26.36 -10.24 -21.20
N ALA A 66 26.21 -9.62 -22.38
CA ALA A 66 25.32 -8.47 -22.58
C ALA A 66 23.86 -8.83 -22.30
N LEU A 67 23.37 -9.99 -22.78
CA LEU A 67 22.01 -10.46 -22.51
C LEU A 67 21.76 -10.70 -21.02
N VAL A 68 22.73 -11.32 -20.35
CA VAL A 68 22.65 -11.55 -18.88
C VAL A 68 22.65 -10.21 -18.13
N GLY A 69 23.50 -9.26 -18.55
CA GLY A 69 23.53 -7.91 -17.99
C GLY A 69 22.21 -7.14 -18.16
N MET A 70 21.55 -7.27 -19.32
CA MET A 70 20.21 -6.70 -19.55
C MET A 70 19.21 -7.18 -18.49
N ALA A 71 19.13 -8.49 -18.28
CA ALA A 71 18.21 -9.06 -17.30
C ALA A 71 18.54 -8.66 -15.86
N ALA A 72 19.82 -8.69 -15.51
CA ALA A 72 20.29 -8.29 -14.19
C ALA A 72 19.93 -6.83 -13.86
N MET A 73 20.15 -5.92 -14.79
CA MET A 73 19.86 -4.50 -14.63
C MET A 73 18.36 -4.23 -14.46
N VAL A 74 17.52 -4.83 -15.29
CA VAL A 74 16.06 -4.70 -15.20
C VAL A 74 15.54 -5.32 -13.91
N ALA A 75 16.03 -6.51 -13.55
CA ALA A 75 15.65 -7.19 -12.32
C ALA A 75 15.99 -6.37 -11.06
N ALA A 76 17.20 -5.78 -11.03
CA ALA A 76 17.65 -4.91 -9.95
C ALA A 76 16.81 -3.64 -9.83
N MET A 77 16.46 -3.01 -10.95
CA MET A 77 15.70 -1.76 -10.99
C MET A 77 14.23 -1.94 -10.59
N MET A 78 13.60 -3.02 -11.08
CA MET A 78 12.17 -3.27 -10.87
C MET A 78 11.87 -4.13 -9.64
N HIS A 79 12.87 -4.79 -9.06
CA HIS A 79 12.73 -5.84 -8.05
C HIS A 79 11.83 -7.01 -8.50
N ALA A 80 11.82 -7.30 -9.80
CA ALA A 80 10.99 -8.31 -10.44
C ALA A 80 11.84 -9.26 -11.30
N PRO A 81 12.57 -10.22 -10.69
CA PRO A 81 13.50 -11.08 -11.41
C PRO A 81 12.82 -11.94 -12.47
N LEU A 82 11.62 -12.47 -12.17
CA LEU A 82 10.87 -13.33 -13.10
C LEU A 82 10.47 -12.55 -14.37
N THR A 83 9.97 -11.33 -14.20
CA THR A 83 9.58 -10.45 -15.31
C THR A 83 10.78 -10.11 -16.18
N ALA A 84 11.91 -9.77 -15.56
CA ALA A 84 13.15 -9.45 -16.29
C ALA A 84 13.65 -10.62 -17.11
N MET A 85 13.66 -11.83 -16.54
CA MET A 85 14.05 -13.05 -17.23
C MET A 85 13.19 -13.34 -18.46
N LEU A 86 11.86 -13.36 -18.25
CA LEU A 86 10.91 -13.68 -19.32
C LEU A 86 10.99 -12.65 -20.46
N MET A 87 11.12 -11.39 -20.11
CA MET A 87 11.17 -10.30 -21.07
C MET A 87 12.43 -10.34 -21.95
N VAL A 88 13.60 -10.51 -21.34
CA VAL A 88 14.85 -10.65 -22.10
C VAL A 88 14.84 -11.92 -22.94
N TYR A 89 14.33 -13.03 -22.40
CA TYR A 89 14.16 -14.27 -23.13
C TYR A 89 13.25 -14.10 -24.36
N GLU A 90 12.09 -13.44 -24.20
CA GLU A 90 11.14 -13.26 -25.28
C GLU A 90 11.70 -12.39 -26.41
N ILE A 91 12.47 -11.33 -26.07
CA ILE A 91 13.13 -10.45 -27.05
C ILE A 91 14.24 -11.20 -27.81
N THR A 92 15.03 -12.03 -27.11
CA THR A 92 16.23 -12.63 -27.67
C THR A 92 16.03 -14.04 -28.23
N ARG A 93 15.04 -14.77 -27.70
CA ARG A 93 14.73 -16.18 -28.03
C ARG A 93 15.92 -17.12 -27.92
N THR A 94 16.90 -16.79 -27.08
CA THR A 94 18.14 -17.54 -26.92
C THR A 94 18.04 -18.45 -25.70
N TYR A 95 17.85 -19.75 -25.88
CA TYR A 95 17.72 -20.73 -24.80
C TYR A 95 19.00 -20.95 -23.99
N GLU A 96 20.15 -20.79 -24.63
CA GLU A 96 21.46 -21.09 -24.03
C GLU A 96 21.78 -20.20 -22.81
N VAL A 97 21.20 -19.00 -22.75
CA VAL A 97 21.46 -18.04 -21.67
C VAL A 97 20.41 -18.06 -20.55
N ILE A 98 19.39 -18.91 -20.63
CA ILE A 98 18.30 -18.92 -19.61
C ILE A 98 18.84 -19.14 -18.21
N LEU A 99 19.70 -20.12 -18.02
CA LEU A 99 20.22 -20.47 -16.69
C LEU A 99 21.09 -19.36 -16.09
N PRO A 100 22.08 -18.80 -16.80
CA PRO A 100 22.80 -17.60 -16.36
C PRO A 100 21.90 -16.39 -16.12
N LEU A 101 20.88 -16.17 -16.97
CA LEU A 101 19.88 -15.11 -16.83
C LEU A 101 19.12 -15.22 -15.51
N MET A 102 18.65 -16.44 -15.17
CA MET A 102 17.95 -16.70 -13.91
C MET A 102 18.80 -16.38 -12.70
N LEU A 103 20.01 -16.89 -12.67
CA LEU A 103 20.94 -16.65 -11.57
C LEU A 103 21.26 -15.16 -11.42
N ALA A 104 21.66 -14.50 -12.50
CA ALA A 104 22.02 -13.08 -12.48
C ALA A 104 20.86 -12.20 -12.07
N ALA A 105 19.64 -12.42 -12.57
CA ALA A 105 18.46 -11.66 -12.21
C ALA A 105 18.09 -11.79 -10.73
N VAL A 106 18.18 -13.01 -10.17
CA VAL A 106 17.91 -13.25 -8.75
C VAL A 106 18.96 -12.58 -7.86
N PHE A 107 20.25 -12.80 -8.15
CA PHE A 107 21.33 -12.16 -7.38
C PHE A 107 21.29 -10.64 -7.48
N ALA A 108 21.07 -10.08 -8.67
CA ALA A 108 20.96 -8.64 -8.87
C ALA A 108 19.80 -8.04 -8.05
N THR A 109 18.64 -8.73 -7.99
CA THR A 109 17.51 -8.31 -7.19
C THR A 109 17.83 -8.34 -5.69
N ILE A 110 18.50 -9.40 -5.20
CA ILE A 110 18.89 -9.51 -3.78
C ILE A 110 19.85 -8.37 -3.42
N VAL A 111 20.89 -8.16 -4.19
CA VAL A 111 21.88 -7.09 -3.95
C VAL A 111 21.24 -5.71 -4.00
N SER A 112 20.36 -5.48 -4.98
CA SER A 112 19.64 -4.21 -5.11
C SER A 112 18.76 -3.94 -3.88
N ARG A 113 18.03 -4.93 -3.39
CA ARG A 113 17.17 -4.80 -2.19
C ARG A 113 17.96 -4.54 -0.91
N LEU A 114 19.18 -5.04 -0.80
CA LEU A 114 20.05 -4.77 0.35
C LEU A 114 20.49 -3.30 0.41
N TRP A 115 20.63 -2.66 -0.76
CA TRP A 115 21.03 -1.25 -0.84
C TRP A 115 19.83 -0.29 -0.93
N SER A 116 18.79 -0.68 -1.63
CA SER A 116 17.57 0.11 -1.78
C SER A 116 16.36 -0.82 -1.65
N PRO A 117 15.59 -0.72 -0.54
CA PRO A 117 14.41 -1.55 -0.33
C PRO A 117 13.31 -1.24 -1.35
N ASP A 118 13.35 -0.05 -1.96
CA ASP A 118 12.37 0.39 -2.94
C ASP A 118 12.84 0.18 -4.38
N SER A 119 11.92 -0.25 -5.25
CA SER A 119 12.13 -0.22 -6.70
C SER A 119 12.02 1.21 -7.24
N VAL A 120 12.48 1.46 -8.47
CA VAL A 120 12.34 2.77 -9.14
C VAL A 120 10.87 3.24 -9.17
N TYR A 121 9.92 2.33 -9.27
CA TYR A 121 8.49 2.65 -9.29
C TYR A 121 7.94 2.97 -7.89
N SER A 122 8.34 2.21 -6.88
CA SER A 122 7.86 2.44 -5.51
C SER A 122 8.45 3.71 -4.89
N VAL A 123 9.69 4.08 -5.23
CA VAL A 123 10.29 5.38 -4.83
C VAL A 123 9.44 6.56 -5.32
N THR A 124 8.99 6.51 -6.58
CA THR A 124 8.17 7.58 -7.15
C THR A 124 6.82 7.69 -6.43
N LEU A 125 6.16 6.58 -6.16
CA LEU A 125 4.88 6.55 -5.43
C LEU A 125 5.03 7.00 -3.99
N ARG A 126 6.12 6.60 -3.32
CA ARG A 126 6.44 7.07 -1.96
C ARG A 126 6.63 8.60 -1.90
N ARG A 127 7.31 9.19 -2.91
CA ARG A 127 7.46 10.66 -3.01
C ARG A 127 6.13 11.39 -3.22
N LEU A 128 5.14 10.75 -3.83
CA LEU A 128 3.78 11.25 -3.96
C LEU A 128 2.92 11.02 -2.70
N GLY A 129 3.51 10.50 -1.62
CA GLY A 129 2.79 10.18 -0.38
C GLY A 129 1.94 8.92 -0.45
N LEU A 130 2.05 8.15 -1.55
CA LEU A 130 1.34 6.89 -1.74
C LEU A 130 2.24 5.75 -1.25
N ARG A 131 1.85 5.07 -0.18
CA ARG A 131 2.49 3.83 0.28
C ARG A 131 1.83 2.64 -0.44
N ILE A 132 2.65 1.84 -1.10
CA ILE A 132 2.21 0.53 -1.61
C ILE A 132 2.45 -0.45 -0.48
N GLY A 133 1.38 -1.09 0.00
CA GLY A 133 1.45 -2.09 1.05
C GLY A 133 2.47 -3.19 0.69
N SER A 134 3.40 -3.43 1.60
CA SER A 134 4.33 -4.54 1.49
C SER A 134 3.71 -5.80 2.12
N MET A 135 4.27 -6.98 1.85
CA MET A 135 3.89 -8.21 2.58
C MET A 135 4.08 -8.05 4.10
N SER A 136 4.98 -7.18 4.54
CA SER A 136 5.18 -6.82 5.94
C SER A 136 3.96 -6.11 6.52
N ASP A 137 3.29 -5.26 5.74
CA ASP A 137 2.11 -4.51 6.21
C ASP A 137 0.95 -5.44 6.58
N LEU A 138 0.78 -6.55 5.84
CA LEU A 138 -0.20 -7.58 6.18
C LEU A 138 0.11 -8.29 7.51
N THR A 139 1.39 -8.45 7.83
CA THR A 139 1.82 -9.05 9.09
C THR A 139 1.60 -8.10 10.26
N ILE A 140 1.84 -6.80 10.07
CA ILE A 140 1.60 -5.75 11.07
C ILE A 140 0.11 -5.61 11.30
N MET A 141 -0.71 -5.54 10.26
CA MET A 141 -2.18 -5.45 10.35
C MET A 141 -2.80 -6.60 11.15
N ARG A 142 -2.18 -7.79 11.16
CA ARG A 142 -2.64 -8.95 11.92
C ARG A 142 -2.12 -9.00 13.36
N ARG A 143 -1.16 -8.16 13.72
CA ARG A 143 -0.61 -8.10 15.07
C ARG A 143 -1.31 -7.07 15.95
N VAL A 144 -1.70 -5.93 15.38
CA VAL A 144 -2.37 -4.85 16.12
C VAL A 144 -3.83 -5.23 16.33
N ARG A 145 -4.29 -5.17 17.59
CA ARG A 145 -5.64 -5.52 17.99
C ARG A 145 -6.46 -4.28 18.31
N VAL A 146 -7.78 -4.40 18.20
CA VAL A 146 -8.72 -3.32 18.50
C VAL A 146 -8.64 -2.88 19.97
N ASP A 147 -8.29 -3.78 20.90
CA ASP A 147 -8.14 -3.44 22.33
C ASP A 147 -6.92 -2.57 22.64
N GLU A 148 -5.94 -2.51 21.73
CA GLU A 148 -4.75 -1.66 21.82
C GLU A 148 -5.00 -0.26 21.22
N MET A 149 -6.13 -0.05 20.52
CA MET A 149 -6.44 1.22 19.86
C MET A 149 -7.18 2.19 20.80
N PRO A 150 -6.97 3.51 20.62
CA PRO A 150 -7.68 4.51 21.40
C PRO A 150 -9.16 4.56 20.99
N LEU A 151 -10.05 4.08 21.84
CA LEU A 151 -11.49 4.14 21.65
C LEU A 151 -12.05 5.50 22.10
N ALA A 152 -13.12 5.97 21.44
CA ALA A 152 -13.91 7.09 21.93
C ALA A 152 -14.91 6.63 23.00
N ALA A 153 -15.16 7.49 23.96
CA ALA A 153 -16.24 7.27 24.91
C ALA A 153 -17.60 7.31 24.17
N PRO A 154 -18.44 6.28 24.34
CA PRO A 154 -19.75 6.26 23.70
C PRO A 154 -20.68 7.24 24.38
N VAL A 155 -21.57 7.87 23.62
CA VAL A 155 -22.73 8.61 24.13
C VAL A 155 -23.94 7.71 23.92
N PHE A 156 -24.56 7.30 25.02
CA PHE A 156 -25.72 6.43 25.00
C PHE A 156 -27.02 7.20 24.87
N VAL A 157 -27.93 6.65 24.09
CA VAL A 157 -29.30 7.16 23.91
C VAL A 157 -30.27 5.99 23.83
N HIS A 158 -31.54 6.24 24.13
CA HIS A 158 -32.57 5.20 24.08
C HIS A 158 -33.42 5.31 22.82
N PRO A 159 -33.97 4.19 22.32
CA PRO A 159 -34.75 4.16 21.08
C PRO A 159 -35.97 5.09 21.07
N GLU A 160 -36.55 5.34 22.24
CA GLU A 160 -37.77 6.13 22.43
C GLU A 160 -37.50 7.64 22.57
N GLU A 161 -36.24 8.04 22.68
CA GLU A 161 -35.88 9.46 22.75
C GLU A 161 -36.16 10.16 21.41
N SER A 162 -36.40 11.48 21.48
CA SER A 162 -36.66 12.27 20.26
C SER A 162 -35.35 12.55 19.50
N ALA A 163 -35.42 12.67 18.17
CA ALA A 163 -34.30 13.07 17.35
C ALA A 163 -33.76 14.48 17.71
N ASP A 164 -34.58 15.37 18.21
CA ASP A 164 -34.16 16.67 18.74
C ASP A 164 -33.13 16.54 19.85
N ARG A 165 -33.27 15.50 20.70
CA ARG A 165 -32.32 15.21 21.78
C ARG A 165 -30.93 14.88 21.24
N LEU A 166 -30.84 14.18 20.12
CA LEU A 166 -29.57 13.88 19.45
C LEU A 166 -28.87 15.15 18.96
N LEU A 167 -29.65 16.08 18.41
CA LEU A 167 -29.10 17.36 17.95
C LEU A 167 -28.59 18.20 19.13
N GLU A 168 -29.34 18.29 20.22
CA GLU A 168 -28.92 19.00 21.45
C GLU A 168 -27.62 18.38 22.00
N LEU A 169 -27.54 17.05 22.06
CA LEU A 169 -26.35 16.34 22.53
C LEU A 169 -25.16 16.54 21.57
N SER A 170 -25.40 16.52 20.27
CA SER A 170 -24.37 16.74 19.26
C SER A 170 -23.74 18.13 19.39
N GLU A 171 -24.54 19.17 19.53
CA GLU A 171 -24.07 20.55 19.72
C GLU A 171 -23.31 20.72 21.04
N ARG A 172 -23.84 20.13 22.13
CA ARG A 172 -23.29 20.30 23.46
C ARG A 172 -22.00 19.52 23.71
N LEU A 173 -21.90 18.32 23.16
CA LEU A 173 -20.76 17.40 23.38
C LEU A 173 -19.79 17.34 22.22
N SER A 174 -20.09 17.99 21.09
CA SER A 174 -19.33 17.92 19.84
C SER A 174 -19.14 16.46 19.37
N VAL A 175 -20.19 15.64 19.52
CA VAL A 175 -20.23 14.22 19.16
C VAL A 175 -21.26 14.05 18.06
N SER A 176 -20.97 13.20 17.09
CA SER A 176 -21.84 12.95 15.94
C SER A 176 -22.34 11.52 15.81
N ASP A 177 -21.81 10.61 16.61
CA ASP A 177 -22.20 9.20 16.59
C ASP A 177 -22.76 8.81 17.96
N PHE A 178 -23.96 8.23 17.98
CA PHE A 178 -24.71 7.90 19.20
C PHE A 178 -24.99 6.40 19.25
N VAL A 179 -24.65 5.79 20.37
CA VAL A 179 -24.89 4.36 20.63
C VAL A 179 -26.29 4.19 21.20
N VAL A 180 -27.12 3.43 20.51
CA VAL A 180 -28.48 3.14 20.95
C VAL A 180 -28.45 1.88 21.79
N THR A 181 -28.99 1.97 23.01
CA THR A 181 -29.07 0.86 23.97
C THR A 181 -30.48 0.66 24.51
N ASP A 182 -30.74 -0.53 24.95
CA ASP A 182 -31.96 -0.81 25.71
C ASP A 182 -31.82 -0.34 27.19
N PRO A 183 -32.89 -0.44 28.03
CA PRO A 183 -32.84 -0.05 29.44
C PRO A 183 -31.83 -0.86 30.30
N GLU A 184 -31.36 -1.99 29.80
CA GLU A 184 -30.33 -2.83 30.41
C GLU A 184 -28.92 -2.57 29.85
N ASP A 185 -28.70 -1.42 29.19
CA ASP A 185 -27.45 -1.00 28.59
C ASP A 185 -26.91 -1.95 27.48
N ARG A 186 -27.78 -2.73 26.83
CA ARG A 186 -27.38 -3.63 25.76
C ARG A 186 -27.49 -2.91 24.41
N TYR A 187 -26.46 -3.07 23.60
CA TYR A 187 -26.38 -2.48 22.25
C TYR A 187 -27.53 -2.94 21.36
N LEU A 188 -28.22 -1.98 20.75
CA LEU A 188 -29.26 -2.17 19.77
C LEU A 188 -28.85 -1.71 18.37
N GLY A 189 -28.14 -0.56 18.27
CA GLY A 189 -27.74 0.01 17.01
C GLY A 189 -26.94 1.29 17.20
N LEU A 190 -26.61 1.94 16.09
CA LEU A 190 -25.84 3.18 16.05
C LEU A 190 -26.58 4.21 15.21
N VAL A 191 -26.64 5.47 15.66
CA VAL A 191 -27.00 6.62 14.83
C VAL A 191 -25.69 7.30 14.44
N THR A 192 -25.41 7.39 13.14
CA THR A 192 -24.18 7.98 12.64
C THR A 192 -24.36 9.46 12.31
N GLN A 193 -23.22 10.14 12.11
CA GLN A 193 -23.21 11.52 11.65
C GLN A 193 -24.00 11.72 10.34
N ASP A 194 -23.98 10.75 9.45
CA ASP A 194 -24.62 10.88 8.14
C ASP A 194 -26.13 10.67 8.25
N ASP A 195 -26.60 9.80 9.15
CA ASP A 195 -28.01 9.63 9.47
C ASP A 195 -28.60 10.93 10.05
N LEU A 196 -27.85 11.60 10.94
CA LEU A 196 -28.25 12.92 11.47
C LEU A 196 -28.29 14.00 10.40
N LYS A 197 -27.32 14.02 9.49
CA LYS A 197 -27.30 14.98 8.37
C LYS A 197 -28.51 14.77 7.45
N GLU A 198 -28.83 13.51 7.16
CA GLU A 198 -29.99 13.17 6.34
C GLU A 198 -31.29 13.62 7.01
N ALA A 199 -31.45 13.39 8.31
CA ALA A 199 -32.59 13.90 9.07
C ALA A 199 -32.67 15.42 9.05
N LEU A 200 -31.55 16.15 9.07
CA LEU A 200 -31.51 17.62 9.00
C LEU A 200 -31.99 18.20 7.68
N VAL A 201 -32.02 17.43 6.59
CA VAL A 201 -32.64 17.88 5.32
C VAL A 201 -34.15 18.12 5.50
N TYR A 202 -34.79 17.37 6.39
CA TYR A 202 -36.22 17.48 6.70
C TYR A 202 -36.43 18.04 8.11
N ARG A 203 -35.87 19.18 8.41
CA ARG A 203 -35.88 19.82 9.74
C ARG A 203 -37.24 19.88 10.42
N GLU A 204 -38.31 20.05 9.65
CA GLU A 204 -39.67 20.11 10.18
C GLU A 204 -40.17 18.75 10.73
N ALA A 205 -39.58 17.64 10.30
CA ALA A 205 -39.94 16.32 10.74
C ALA A 205 -39.16 15.87 12.01
N ILE A 206 -38.02 16.47 12.32
CA ILE A 206 -37.14 16.06 13.43
C ILE A 206 -37.88 15.97 14.78
N PRO A 207 -38.75 16.93 15.18
CA PRO A 207 -39.48 16.80 16.47
C PRO A 207 -40.47 15.63 16.53
N LEU A 208 -40.77 15.03 15.38
CA LEU A 208 -41.69 13.89 15.28
C LEU A 208 -40.96 12.55 15.18
N LEU A 209 -39.64 12.58 14.85
CA LEU A 209 -38.81 11.39 14.70
C LEU A 209 -38.26 10.92 16.05
N GLN A 210 -38.24 9.63 16.23
CA GLN A 210 -37.58 8.95 17.36
C GLN A 210 -36.24 8.36 16.95
N VAL A 211 -35.35 8.14 17.91
CA VAL A 211 -34.01 7.58 17.72
C VAL A 211 -34.05 6.26 16.95
N HIS A 212 -35.05 5.40 17.24
CA HIS A 212 -35.16 4.09 16.59
C HIS A 212 -35.44 4.17 15.09
N GLU A 213 -35.98 5.29 14.58
CA GLU A 213 -36.21 5.50 13.15
C GLU A 213 -34.96 5.95 12.39
N LEU A 214 -33.97 6.49 13.12
CA LEU A 214 -32.67 6.89 12.60
C LEU A 214 -31.59 5.86 12.86
N MET A 215 -31.84 4.91 13.76
CA MET A 215 -30.88 3.92 14.18
C MET A 215 -30.62 2.89 13.08
N ARG A 216 -29.35 2.57 12.90
CA ARG A 216 -28.88 1.47 12.08
C ARG A 216 -28.51 0.28 12.94
N ASP A 217 -29.18 -0.84 12.74
CA ASP A 217 -28.94 -2.13 13.42
C ASP A 217 -28.17 -3.13 12.57
N ASP A 218 -27.97 -2.78 11.27
CA ASP A 218 -27.27 -3.59 10.28
C ASP A 218 -25.73 -3.40 10.28
N LEU A 219 -25.22 -2.45 11.07
CA LEU A 219 -23.79 -2.17 11.11
C LEU A 219 -22.99 -3.28 11.81
N PRO A 220 -21.84 -3.68 11.25
CA PRO A 220 -20.98 -4.66 11.89
C PRO A 220 -20.40 -4.10 13.19
N VAL A 221 -20.30 -4.96 14.19
CA VAL A 221 -19.66 -4.65 15.47
C VAL A 221 -18.21 -5.15 15.48
N LEU A 222 -17.37 -4.50 16.27
CA LEU A 222 -15.99 -4.89 16.52
C LEU A 222 -15.87 -5.54 17.89
N HIS A 223 -14.88 -6.42 18.03
CA HIS A 223 -14.52 -7.05 19.30
C HIS A 223 -13.08 -6.69 19.66
N PRO A 224 -12.70 -6.73 20.94
CA PRO A 224 -11.34 -6.40 21.40
C PRO A 224 -10.24 -7.23 20.73
N GLU A 225 -10.55 -8.49 20.43
CA GLU A 225 -9.65 -9.45 19.79
C GLU A 225 -9.56 -9.32 18.26
N ASP A 226 -10.44 -8.53 17.62
CA ASP A 226 -10.37 -8.26 16.20
C ASP A 226 -9.03 -7.57 15.87
N THR A 227 -8.42 -8.00 14.78
CA THR A 227 -7.18 -7.41 14.29
C THR A 227 -7.45 -6.22 13.38
N LEU A 228 -6.42 -5.43 13.12
CA LEU A 228 -6.54 -4.21 12.30
C LEU A 228 -7.07 -4.52 10.89
N ASP A 229 -6.66 -5.63 10.28
CA ASP A 229 -7.16 -6.06 8.96
C ASP A 229 -8.65 -6.41 9.00
N VAL A 230 -9.13 -7.06 10.05
CA VAL A 230 -10.56 -7.35 10.26
C VAL A 230 -11.36 -6.07 10.47
N ALA A 231 -10.82 -5.13 11.25
CA ALA A 231 -11.46 -3.84 11.46
C ALA A 231 -11.56 -3.03 10.15
N ILE A 232 -10.49 -2.98 9.34
CA ILE A 232 -10.49 -2.33 8.03
C ILE A 232 -11.52 -2.98 7.10
N ASP A 233 -11.60 -4.31 7.06
CA ASP A 233 -12.58 -5.02 6.23
C ASP A 233 -14.02 -4.67 6.64
N LYS A 234 -14.32 -4.67 7.95
CA LYS A 234 -15.64 -4.28 8.47
C LYS A 234 -15.99 -2.82 8.09
N PHE A 235 -15.04 -1.89 8.21
CA PHE A 235 -15.23 -0.51 7.78
C PHE A 235 -15.40 -0.35 6.27
N SER A 236 -14.73 -1.20 5.46
CA SER A 236 -14.82 -1.12 4.00
C SER A 236 -16.19 -1.53 3.45
N ARG A 237 -16.91 -2.36 4.20
CA ARG A 237 -18.26 -2.85 3.86
C ARG A 237 -19.37 -1.88 4.25
N THR A 238 -19.02 -0.80 4.95
CA THR A 238 -19.98 0.19 5.44
C THR A 238 -19.50 1.60 5.13
N GLU A 239 -20.43 2.53 4.98
CA GLU A 239 -20.13 3.96 4.86
C GLU A 239 -20.02 4.64 6.24
N ALA A 240 -20.18 3.89 7.33
CA ALA A 240 -20.16 4.44 8.68
C ALA A 240 -18.78 5.04 9.03
N GLY A 241 -18.80 6.21 9.64
CA GLY A 241 -17.60 6.91 10.14
C GLY A 241 -17.02 6.28 11.41
N ALA A 242 -17.84 5.56 12.19
CA ALA A 242 -17.48 4.87 13.41
C ALA A 242 -18.21 3.52 13.54
N LEU A 243 -17.58 2.56 14.24
CA LEU A 243 -18.16 1.27 14.59
C LEU A 243 -18.07 1.06 16.09
N VAL A 244 -19.07 0.34 16.63
CA VAL A 244 -19.13 -0.01 18.04
C VAL A 244 -18.19 -1.17 18.34
N VAL A 245 -17.44 -1.06 19.43
CA VAL A 245 -16.63 -2.14 20.01
C VAL A 245 -17.37 -2.69 21.21
N LEU A 246 -17.70 -3.97 21.16
CA LEU A 246 -18.34 -4.70 22.28
C LEU A 246 -17.28 -5.30 23.21
N HIS A 247 -17.67 -5.66 24.43
CA HIS A 247 -16.73 -6.23 25.41
C HIS A 247 -16.25 -7.64 25.04
N GLU A 248 -17.18 -8.50 24.61
CA GLU A 248 -16.91 -9.91 24.29
C GLU A 248 -17.81 -10.40 23.15
N PRO A 249 -17.37 -11.42 22.38
CA PRO A 249 -18.24 -12.08 21.40
C PRO A 249 -19.51 -12.64 22.06
N GLY A 250 -20.67 -12.23 21.53
CA GLY A 250 -21.98 -12.62 22.08
C GLY A 250 -22.51 -11.73 23.23
N SER A 251 -21.68 -10.87 23.80
CA SER A 251 -22.11 -9.79 24.68
C SER A 251 -22.67 -8.62 23.87
N ARG A 252 -23.67 -7.92 24.42
CA ARG A 252 -24.16 -6.66 23.87
C ARG A 252 -23.69 -5.45 24.68
N ALA A 253 -22.78 -5.65 25.63
CA ALA A 253 -22.20 -4.56 26.41
C ALA A 253 -21.19 -3.79 25.58
N VAL A 254 -21.34 -2.46 25.53
CA VAL A 254 -20.50 -1.56 24.72
C VAL A 254 -19.24 -1.18 25.50
N ARG A 255 -18.07 -1.35 24.86
CA ARG A 255 -16.77 -0.94 25.39
C ARG A 255 -16.40 0.47 24.93
N GLY A 256 -16.74 0.83 23.68
CA GLY A 256 -16.41 2.13 23.11
C GLY A 256 -16.73 2.21 21.63
N LEU A 257 -16.31 3.33 21.01
CA LEU A 257 -16.43 3.58 19.58
C LEU A 257 -15.05 3.67 18.96
N LEU A 258 -14.85 2.97 17.85
CA LEU A 258 -13.68 3.12 16.99
C LEU A 258 -14.08 3.91 15.74
N SER A 259 -13.51 5.10 15.57
CA SER A 259 -13.73 5.87 14.33
C SER A 259 -12.75 5.46 13.24
N ARG A 260 -13.15 5.63 11.97
CA ARG A 260 -12.29 5.40 10.80
C ARG A 260 -11.00 6.21 10.87
N ALA A 261 -11.06 7.44 11.37
CA ALA A 261 -9.88 8.30 11.54
C ALA A 261 -8.87 7.72 12.55
N ARG A 262 -9.35 7.22 13.68
CA ARG A 262 -8.49 6.57 14.70
C ARG A 262 -7.92 5.25 14.23
N LEU A 263 -8.71 4.46 13.51
CA LEU A 263 -8.26 3.23 12.86
C LEU A 263 -7.09 3.52 11.91
N MET A 264 -7.22 4.55 11.06
CA MET A 264 -6.15 4.95 10.13
C MET A 264 -4.93 5.54 10.83
N ALA A 265 -5.12 6.26 11.92
CA ALA A 265 -4.00 6.74 12.74
C ALA A 265 -3.23 5.56 13.36
N SER A 266 -3.93 4.61 13.99
CA SER A 266 -3.29 3.40 14.55
C SER A 266 -2.58 2.57 13.48
N TYR A 267 -3.12 2.51 12.26
CA TYR A 267 -2.44 1.88 11.11
C TYR A 267 -1.13 2.60 10.75
N HIS A 268 -1.14 3.94 10.73
CA HIS A 268 0.05 4.75 10.44
C HIS A 268 1.13 4.58 11.52
N ASP A 269 0.72 4.65 12.78
CA ASP A 269 1.63 4.49 13.94
C ASP A 269 2.28 3.09 13.95
N ALA A 270 1.50 2.05 13.63
CA ALA A 270 1.99 0.69 13.54
C ALA A 270 3.02 0.49 12.41
N LEU A 271 2.87 1.23 11.30
CA LEU A 271 3.84 1.21 10.20
C LEU A 271 5.13 2.00 10.52
N GLU A 272 5.06 3.02 11.38
CA GLU A 272 6.22 3.82 11.79
C GLU A 272 6.99 3.20 12.95
N GLY A 273 6.32 2.44 13.81
CA GLY A 273 6.93 1.78 14.96
C GLY A 273 7.78 0.56 14.64
N ASP A 274 7.65 -0.02 13.43
CA ASP A 274 8.40 -1.19 12.95
C ASP A 274 9.52 -0.79 11.93
N ALA A 275 9.79 0.51 11.75
CA ALA A 275 10.86 1.07 10.93
C ALA A 275 12.01 1.53 11.81
#